data_e4bef6470e2f3e1db35589ccfbad543f
#
_entry.id   e4bef6470e2f3e1db35589ccfbad543f
#
_cell.length_a   1.000
_cell.length_b   1.000
_cell.length_c   1.000
_cell.angle_alpha   90.00
_cell.angle_beta   90.00
_cell.angle_gamma   90.00
#
_symmetry.space_group_name_H-M   'P 1'
#
loop_
_entity.id
_entity.type
_entity.pdbx_description
1 polymer ?
#
loop_
_entity_poly.entity_id
_entity_poly.type
_entity_poly.pdbx_seq_one_letter_code
_entity_poly.pdbx_strand_id
1 'polypeptide(L)'
;PTIRYLLEKKAAVIACSHLGKPKGEWKSKLSLAPVAERLSELLGQEVIFARDIVGEDAKAKAAALQPGQIMLLENLRFDIREEKNDPSFAKELASMAELYVSDAFGTVHRAHASTAGVAAYLPAVSGFLIQKELEDPMAARIIDAFEHPITQISATVRDGAVQLYTL
;
A
#
# COMPACT_ATOMS: atom_id res chain seq x y z
N PRO A 1 3.95 -13.13 -0.59
CA PRO A 1 4.59 -13.43 0.71
C PRO A 1 4.22 -12.41 1.77
N THR A 2 4.47 -11.11 1.56
CA THR A 2 4.25 -10.04 2.55
C THR A 2 2.81 -10.01 3.07
N ILE A 3 1.80 -9.97 2.19
CA ILE A 3 0.38 -9.96 2.59
C ILE A 3 0.05 -11.18 3.46
N ARG A 4 0.47 -12.39 3.05
CA ARG A 4 0.22 -13.61 3.83
C ARG A 4 0.84 -13.52 5.22
N TYR A 5 2.09 -13.05 5.32
CA TYR A 5 2.75 -12.83 6.59
C TYR A 5 1.99 -11.85 7.50
N LEU A 6 1.54 -10.72 6.94
CA LEU A 6 0.77 -9.73 7.71
C LEU A 6 -0.54 -10.33 8.24
N LEU A 7 -1.26 -11.08 7.38
CA LEU A 7 -2.52 -11.72 7.77
C LEU A 7 -2.32 -12.83 8.81
N GLU A 8 -1.26 -13.64 8.69
CA GLU A 8 -0.86 -14.64 9.70
C GLU A 8 -0.55 -14.00 11.05
N LYS A 9 0.04 -12.78 11.04
CA LYS A 9 0.28 -11.97 12.24
C LYS A 9 -0.95 -11.21 12.72
N LYS A 10 -2.15 -11.51 12.18
CA LYS A 10 -3.40 -10.86 12.54
C LYS A 10 -3.42 -9.34 12.32
N ALA A 11 -2.60 -8.83 11.39
CA ALA A 11 -2.72 -7.45 10.97
C ALA A 11 -4.04 -7.25 10.20
N ALA A 12 -4.67 -6.09 10.38
CA ALA A 12 -5.69 -5.60 9.48
C ALA A 12 -4.98 -4.89 8.30
N VAL A 13 -5.19 -5.33 7.07
CA VAL A 13 -4.40 -4.88 5.92
C VAL A 13 -5.23 -4.02 4.98
N ILE A 14 -4.81 -2.78 4.74
CA ILE A 14 -5.33 -1.91 3.69
C ILE A 14 -4.35 -1.95 2.53
N ALA A 15 -4.66 -2.73 1.50
CA ALA A 15 -3.87 -2.78 0.28
C ALA A 15 -4.24 -1.64 -0.65
N CYS A 16 -3.24 -1.01 -1.24
CA CYS A 16 -3.41 0.00 -2.27
C CYS A 16 -2.48 -0.25 -3.46
N SER A 17 -2.95 0.07 -4.65
CA SER A 17 -2.21 -0.14 -5.88
C SER A 17 -2.71 0.78 -6.99
N HIS A 18 -2.10 0.66 -8.17
CA HIS A 18 -2.56 1.38 -9.34
C HIS A 18 -2.54 0.51 -10.60
N LEU A 19 -3.37 0.88 -11.58
CA LEU A 19 -3.45 0.24 -12.88
C LEU A 19 -3.50 1.30 -13.99
N GLY A 20 -2.60 1.21 -14.95
CA GLY A 20 -2.56 2.08 -16.12
C GLY A 20 -2.26 3.56 -15.79
N LYS A 21 -2.73 4.45 -16.67
CA LYS A 21 -2.52 5.90 -16.57
C LYS A 21 -3.84 6.66 -16.78
N PRO A 22 -4.76 6.64 -15.82
CA PRO A 22 -6.07 7.29 -15.93
C PRO A 22 -6.02 8.81 -15.87
N LYS A 23 -4.93 9.41 -15.37
CA LYS A 23 -4.70 10.87 -15.24
C LYS A 23 -5.73 11.58 -14.34
N GLY A 24 -6.12 10.94 -13.24
CA GLY A 24 -7.10 11.50 -12.30
C GLY A 24 -8.56 11.30 -12.72
N GLU A 25 -8.83 10.53 -13.78
CA GLU A 25 -10.19 10.24 -14.25
C GLU A 25 -10.59 8.81 -13.91
N TRP A 26 -11.81 8.62 -13.44
CA TRP A 26 -12.35 7.28 -13.25
C TRP A 26 -12.61 6.59 -14.60
N LYS A 27 -12.11 5.37 -14.77
CA LYS A 27 -12.26 4.55 -15.98
C LYS A 27 -12.53 3.11 -15.57
N SER A 28 -13.71 2.58 -15.88
CA SER A 28 -14.13 1.22 -15.47
C SER A 28 -13.11 0.14 -15.83
N LYS A 29 -12.46 0.25 -17.01
CA LYS A 29 -11.43 -0.69 -17.47
C LYS A 29 -10.15 -0.68 -16.62
N LEU A 30 -9.96 0.31 -15.78
CA LEU A 30 -8.80 0.49 -14.90
C LEU A 30 -9.17 0.36 -13.43
N SER A 31 -10.40 -0.08 -13.12
CA SER A 31 -10.80 -0.41 -11.74
C SER A 31 -10.02 -1.61 -11.22
N LEU A 32 -9.70 -1.60 -9.94
CA LEU A 32 -9.05 -2.71 -9.25
C LEU A 32 -10.04 -3.76 -8.74
N ALA A 33 -11.35 -3.65 -9.00
CA ALA A 33 -12.32 -4.66 -8.61
C ALA A 33 -11.95 -6.09 -9.08
N PRO A 34 -11.55 -6.33 -10.35
CA PRO A 34 -11.11 -7.66 -10.79
C PRO A 34 -9.82 -8.13 -10.08
N VAL A 35 -8.98 -7.18 -9.64
CA VAL A 35 -7.76 -7.49 -8.86
C VAL A 35 -8.15 -7.97 -7.47
N ALA A 36 -9.15 -7.35 -6.83
CA ALA A 36 -9.65 -7.79 -5.53
C ALA A 36 -10.23 -9.21 -5.59
N GLU A 37 -11.01 -9.52 -6.63
CA GLU A 37 -11.55 -10.88 -6.87
C GLU A 37 -10.39 -11.90 -7.01
N ARG A 38 -9.43 -11.61 -7.87
CA ARG A 38 -8.26 -12.49 -8.06
C ARG A 38 -7.41 -12.64 -6.81
N LEU A 39 -7.24 -11.56 -6.05
CA LEU A 39 -6.50 -11.60 -4.79
C LEU A 39 -7.23 -12.46 -3.74
N SER A 40 -8.57 -12.39 -3.69
CA SER A 40 -9.39 -13.25 -2.83
C SER A 40 -9.17 -14.74 -3.12
N GLU A 41 -9.18 -15.12 -4.40
CA GLU A 41 -8.89 -16.50 -4.82
C GLU A 41 -7.50 -16.96 -4.38
N LEU A 42 -6.48 -16.11 -4.61
CA LEU A 42 -5.08 -16.42 -4.27
C LEU A 42 -4.82 -16.53 -2.77
N LEU A 43 -5.54 -15.75 -1.98
CA LEU A 43 -5.41 -15.77 -0.52
C LEU A 43 -6.28 -16.86 0.13
N GLY A 44 -7.35 -17.31 -0.55
CA GLY A 44 -8.35 -18.22 0.00
C GLY A 44 -9.24 -17.57 1.06
N GLN A 45 -9.36 -16.23 1.03
CA GLN A 45 -10.24 -15.45 1.90
C GLN A 45 -10.76 -14.22 1.17
N GLU A 46 -11.86 -13.65 1.66
CA GLU A 46 -12.43 -12.44 1.09
C GLU A 46 -11.47 -11.25 1.18
N VAL A 47 -11.32 -10.53 0.08
CA VAL A 47 -10.69 -9.20 0.01
C VAL A 47 -11.81 -8.17 -0.12
N ILE A 48 -12.00 -7.36 0.90
CA ILE A 48 -13.00 -6.30 0.93
C ILE A 48 -12.59 -5.22 -0.07
N PHE A 49 -13.42 -4.97 -1.09
CA PHE A 49 -13.09 -3.93 -2.08
C PHE A 49 -13.74 -2.59 -1.71
N ALA A 50 -12.94 -1.53 -1.62
CA ALA A 50 -13.42 -0.17 -1.47
C ALA A 50 -13.63 0.48 -2.84
N ARG A 51 -14.78 1.12 -3.04
CA ARG A 51 -15.16 1.75 -4.31
C ARG A 51 -14.57 3.14 -4.52
N ASP A 52 -13.88 3.64 -3.53
CA ASP A 52 -13.13 4.89 -3.57
C ASP A 52 -11.75 4.70 -2.92
N ILE A 53 -10.96 5.77 -2.81
CA ILE A 53 -9.60 5.70 -2.31
C ILE A 53 -9.51 6.24 -0.88
N VAL A 54 -9.98 7.45 -0.66
CA VAL A 54 -9.98 8.16 0.65
C VAL A 54 -11.36 8.77 0.96
N GLY A 55 -12.39 8.29 0.28
CA GLY A 55 -13.76 8.72 0.45
C GLY A 55 -14.47 8.02 1.62
N GLU A 56 -15.79 8.14 1.63
CA GLU A 56 -16.60 7.59 2.72
C GLU A 56 -16.59 6.06 2.75
N ASP A 57 -16.61 5.41 1.60
CA ASP A 57 -16.63 3.94 1.50
C ASP A 57 -15.33 3.34 2.01
N ALA A 58 -14.17 3.88 1.60
CA ALA A 58 -12.87 3.42 2.08
C ALA A 58 -12.69 3.66 3.57
N LYS A 59 -13.03 4.83 4.08
CA LYS A 59 -12.91 5.17 5.51
C LYS A 59 -13.82 4.31 6.39
N ALA A 60 -15.06 4.09 5.96
CA ALA A 60 -15.99 3.23 6.70
C ALA A 60 -15.51 1.77 6.76
N LYS A 61 -15.02 1.24 5.63
CA LYS A 61 -14.48 -0.13 5.56
C LYS A 61 -13.18 -0.27 6.34
N ALA A 62 -12.29 0.73 6.27
CA ALA A 62 -11.07 0.75 7.06
C ALA A 62 -11.35 0.73 8.57
N ALA A 63 -12.32 1.54 9.03
CA ALA A 63 -12.73 1.58 10.43
C ALA A 63 -13.38 0.28 10.92
N ALA A 64 -14.02 -0.47 10.03
CA ALA A 64 -14.67 -1.76 10.34
C ALA A 64 -13.74 -2.97 10.18
N LEU A 65 -12.54 -2.78 9.62
CA LEU A 65 -11.61 -3.86 9.28
C LEU A 65 -11.10 -4.55 10.54
N GLN A 66 -11.24 -5.88 10.56
CA GLN A 66 -10.86 -6.68 11.73
C GLN A 66 -9.45 -7.28 11.56
N PRO A 67 -8.77 -7.65 12.66
CA PRO A 67 -7.50 -8.36 12.63
C PRO A 67 -7.54 -9.60 11.74
N GLY A 68 -6.58 -9.72 10.82
CA GLY A 68 -6.49 -10.81 9.85
C GLY A 68 -7.36 -10.63 8.60
N GLN A 69 -8.08 -9.52 8.48
CA GLN A 69 -8.78 -9.16 7.27
C GLN A 69 -7.94 -8.27 6.35
N ILE A 70 -8.31 -8.24 5.09
CA ILE A 70 -7.71 -7.41 4.07
C ILE A 70 -8.77 -6.68 3.27
N MET A 71 -8.51 -5.40 2.98
CA MET A 71 -9.25 -4.63 1.99
C MET A 71 -8.31 -4.13 0.89
N LEU A 72 -8.85 -3.90 -0.29
CA LEU A 72 -8.16 -3.24 -1.41
C LEU A 72 -8.88 -1.94 -1.74
N LEU A 73 -8.15 -0.84 -1.79
CA LEU A 73 -8.65 0.45 -2.26
C LEU A 73 -8.83 0.45 -3.77
N GLU A 74 -9.67 1.35 -4.28
CA GLU A 74 -9.76 1.59 -5.72
C GLU A 74 -8.44 2.18 -6.24
N ASN A 75 -8.27 2.14 -7.57
CA ASN A 75 -7.05 2.58 -8.26
C ASN A 75 -6.61 3.98 -7.83
N LEU A 76 -5.46 4.06 -7.15
CA LEU A 76 -4.92 5.30 -6.60
C LEU A 76 -4.78 6.42 -7.65
N ARG A 77 -4.53 6.07 -8.91
CA ARG A 77 -4.37 7.04 -10.01
C ARG A 77 -5.66 7.60 -10.55
N PHE A 78 -6.81 7.22 -9.99
CA PHE A 78 -8.06 7.95 -10.23
C PHE A 78 -8.09 9.29 -9.49
N ASP A 79 -7.20 9.49 -8.52
CA ASP A 79 -6.94 10.80 -7.93
C ASP A 79 -5.63 11.39 -8.50
N ILE A 80 -5.71 12.56 -9.09
CA ILE A 80 -4.53 13.24 -9.69
C ILE A 80 -3.48 13.60 -8.64
N ARG A 81 -3.87 13.72 -7.37
CA ARG A 81 -2.99 14.04 -6.25
C ARG A 81 -1.99 12.93 -5.95
N GLU A 82 -2.29 11.68 -6.33
CA GLU A 82 -1.38 10.55 -6.17
C GLU A 82 -0.05 10.79 -6.88
N GLU A 83 -0.10 11.04 -8.20
CA GLU A 83 1.12 11.21 -9.00
C GLU A 83 1.85 12.54 -8.71
N LYS A 84 1.18 13.50 -8.08
CA LYS A 84 1.76 14.79 -7.65
C LYS A 84 2.42 14.74 -6.27
N ASN A 85 2.37 13.60 -5.59
CA ASN A 85 2.82 13.46 -4.21
C ASN A 85 2.17 14.52 -3.29
N ASP A 86 0.88 14.74 -3.45
CA ASP A 86 0.14 15.78 -2.73
C ASP A 86 0.08 15.45 -1.22
N PRO A 87 0.55 16.36 -0.34
CA PRO A 87 0.59 16.10 1.10
C PRO A 87 -0.79 15.88 1.72
N SER A 88 -1.84 16.52 1.19
CA SER A 88 -3.20 16.34 1.73
C SER A 88 -3.71 14.95 1.45
N PHE A 89 -3.48 14.43 0.25
CA PHE A 89 -3.86 13.07 -0.13
C PHE A 89 -3.05 12.01 0.63
N ALA A 90 -1.74 12.22 0.77
CA ALA A 90 -0.89 11.36 1.58
C ALA A 90 -1.34 11.29 3.04
N LYS A 91 -1.73 12.43 3.62
CA LYS A 91 -2.26 12.51 4.98
C LYS A 91 -3.61 11.79 5.11
N GLU A 92 -4.50 11.91 4.10
CA GLU A 92 -5.76 11.19 4.08
C GLU A 92 -5.55 9.67 4.02
N LEU A 93 -4.65 9.17 3.17
CA LEU A 93 -4.27 7.75 3.14
C LEU A 93 -3.71 7.30 4.49
N ALA A 94 -2.76 8.06 5.04
CA ALA A 94 -2.14 7.74 6.32
C ALA A 94 -3.12 7.70 7.48
N SER A 95 -4.19 8.51 7.43
CA SER A 95 -5.20 8.57 8.50
C SER A 95 -5.98 7.27 8.71
N MET A 96 -5.94 6.36 7.76
CA MET A 96 -6.64 5.06 7.82
C MET A 96 -5.78 3.95 8.40
N ALA A 97 -4.49 4.18 8.69
CA ALA A 97 -3.55 3.15 9.11
C ALA A 97 -2.61 3.63 10.22
N GLU A 98 -1.90 2.70 10.85
CA GLU A 98 -0.93 2.96 11.93
C GLU A 98 0.51 2.69 11.50
N LEU A 99 0.70 1.90 10.44
CA LEU A 99 2.00 1.54 9.89
C LEU A 99 1.90 1.46 8.36
N TYR A 100 2.95 1.88 7.68
CA TYR A 100 3.09 1.77 6.24
C TYR A 100 4.08 0.67 5.86
N VAL A 101 3.66 -0.23 4.97
CA VAL A 101 4.52 -1.27 4.41
C VAL A 101 4.70 -1.03 2.91
N SER A 102 5.91 -0.70 2.50
CA SER A 102 6.27 -0.51 1.09
C SER A 102 6.76 -1.82 0.49
N ASP A 103 6.07 -2.29 -0.56
CA ASP A 103 6.48 -3.49 -1.33
C ASP A 103 6.42 -3.25 -2.86
N ALA A 104 6.18 -2.00 -3.25
CA ALA A 104 6.03 -1.56 -4.63
C ALA A 104 7.40 -1.22 -5.25
N PHE A 105 8.30 -2.20 -5.42
CA PHE A 105 9.65 -1.98 -5.96
C PHE A 105 9.65 -1.21 -7.29
N GLY A 106 8.75 -1.52 -8.19
CA GLY A 106 8.65 -0.84 -9.49
C GLY A 106 8.31 0.66 -9.44
N THR A 107 7.89 1.19 -8.29
CA THR A 107 7.53 2.60 -8.09
C THR A 107 8.38 3.32 -7.05
N VAL A 108 9.30 2.63 -6.38
CA VAL A 108 10.19 3.20 -5.34
C VAL A 108 10.97 4.43 -5.85
N HIS A 109 11.33 4.43 -7.14
CA HIS A 109 12.04 5.55 -7.78
C HIS A 109 11.15 6.77 -8.06
N ARG A 110 9.85 6.74 -7.73
CA ARG A 110 8.90 7.84 -7.94
C ARG A 110 8.37 8.34 -6.61
N ALA A 111 8.44 9.64 -6.41
CA ALA A 111 7.80 10.28 -5.27
C ALA A 111 6.28 10.43 -5.55
N HIS A 112 5.50 9.42 -5.19
CA HIS A 112 4.03 9.45 -5.21
C HIS A 112 3.49 9.56 -3.78
N ALA A 113 2.23 9.99 -3.62
CA ALA A 113 1.63 10.15 -2.31
C ALA A 113 1.56 8.83 -1.52
N SER A 114 1.23 7.72 -2.19
CA SER A 114 1.16 6.38 -1.58
C SER A 114 2.52 5.72 -1.34
N THR A 115 3.61 6.31 -1.80
CA THR A 115 4.99 5.80 -1.59
C THR A 115 5.79 6.73 -0.69
N ALA A 116 6.31 7.84 -1.23
CA ALA A 116 7.10 8.80 -0.47
C ALA A 116 6.25 9.65 0.49
N GLY A 117 5.08 10.11 0.03
CA GLY A 117 4.23 11.02 0.81
C GLY A 117 3.74 10.42 2.11
N VAL A 118 3.19 9.20 2.06
CA VAL A 118 2.62 8.52 3.23
C VAL A 118 3.67 8.23 4.31
N ALA A 119 4.93 7.99 3.92
CA ALA A 119 6.05 7.75 4.83
C ALA A 119 6.41 8.97 5.71
N ALA A 120 5.93 10.17 5.34
CA ALA A 120 6.08 11.36 6.19
C ALA A 120 5.11 11.38 7.39
N TYR A 121 4.05 10.55 7.36
CA TYR A 121 2.98 10.55 8.36
C TYR A 121 2.89 9.25 9.16
N LEU A 122 3.47 8.16 8.67
CA LEU A 122 3.44 6.84 9.31
C LEU A 122 4.85 6.26 9.46
N PRO A 123 5.10 5.48 10.50
CA PRO A 123 6.27 4.60 10.52
C PRO A 123 6.25 3.73 9.26
N ALA A 124 7.37 3.70 8.53
CA ALA A 124 7.47 3.01 7.25
C ALA A 124 8.47 1.85 7.33
N VAL A 125 8.10 0.71 6.75
CA VAL A 125 8.94 -0.50 6.67
C VAL A 125 8.91 -1.07 5.25
N SER A 126 9.95 -1.83 4.88
CA SER A 126 9.96 -2.58 3.62
C SER A 126 9.23 -3.91 3.75
N GLY A 127 8.45 -4.27 2.72
CA GLY A 127 7.95 -5.62 2.56
C GLY A 127 9.02 -6.57 2.02
N PHE A 128 8.69 -7.87 1.94
CA PHE A 128 9.64 -8.90 1.54
C PHE A 128 10.12 -8.80 0.09
N LEU A 129 9.34 -8.19 -0.81
CA LEU A 129 9.79 -7.97 -2.18
C LEU A 129 10.94 -6.95 -2.21
N ILE A 130 10.75 -5.81 -1.55
CA ILE A 130 11.81 -4.79 -1.44
C ILE A 130 13.00 -5.34 -0.67
N GLN A 131 12.78 -6.08 0.43
CA GLN A 131 13.86 -6.69 1.19
C GLN A 131 14.70 -7.62 0.31
N LYS A 132 14.08 -8.48 -0.48
CA LYS A 132 14.78 -9.38 -1.41
C LYS A 132 15.63 -8.63 -2.44
N GLU A 133 15.10 -7.52 -2.97
CA GLU A 133 15.84 -6.68 -3.92
C GLU A 133 17.01 -5.95 -3.24
N LEU A 134 16.85 -5.54 -1.97
CA LEU A 134 17.93 -4.94 -1.17
C LEU A 134 19.07 -5.91 -0.86
N GLU A 135 18.76 -7.20 -0.75
CA GLU A 135 19.75 -8.28 -0.53
C GLU A 135 20.53 -8.61 -1.82
N ASP A 136 20.05 -8.17 -3.00
CA ASP A 136 20.79 -8.29 -4.26
C ASP A 136 21.89 -7.22 -4.31
N PRO A 137 23.19 -7.61 -4.43
CA PRO A 137 24.31 -6.66 -4.44
C PRO A 137 24.26 -5.63 -5.58
N MET A 138 23.54 -5.94 -6.67
CA MET A 138 23.36 -5.02 -7.79
C MET A 138 22.26 -4.02 -7.53
N ALA A 139 21.17 -4.42 -6.89
CA ALA A 139 20.09 -3.54 -6.49
C ALA A 139 20.50 -2.61 -5.34
N ALA A 140 21.28 -3.09 -4.38
CA ALA A 140 21.84 -2.29 -3.29
C ALA A 140 22.64 -1.09 -3.80
N ARG A 141 23.42 -1.26 -4.89
CA ARG A 141 24.17 -0.16 -5.53
C ARG A 141 23.27 0.90 -6.18
N ILE A 142 22.09 0.51 -6.63
CA ILE A 142 21.12 1.45 -7.22
C ILE A 142 20.44 2.25 -6.11
N ILE A 143 20.19 1.63 -4.97
CA ILE A 143 19.51 2.25 -3.83
C ILE A 143 20.44 3.21 -3.07
N ASP A 144 21.71 2.86 -2.93
CA ASP A 144 22.75 3.76 -2.36
C ASP A 144 22.94 5.05 -3.17
N ALA A 145 22.54 5.04 -4.45
CA ALA A 145 22.55 6.24 -5.29
C ALA A 145 21.36 7.19 -5.04
N PHE A 146 20.33 6.76 -4.29
CA PHE A 146 19.22 7.60 -3.88
C PHE A 146 19.45 8.08 -2.44
N GLU A 147 19.54 9.38 -2.21
CA GLU A 147 19.90 10.05 -0.95
C GLU A 147 18.92 9.84 0.24
N HIS A 148 18.13 8.76 0.25
CA HIS A 148 17.22 8.44 1.34
C HIS A 148 17.55 7.07 1.94
N PRO A 149 17.99 7.02 3.21
CA PRO A 149 18.27 5.76 3.86
C PRO A 149 16.97 4.97 4.05
N ILE A 150 16.84 3.86 3.33
CA ILE A 150 15.84 2.84 3.64
C ILE A 150 16.37 2.08 4.85
N THR A 151 15.89 2.45 6.03
CA THR A 151 16.27 1.75 7.26
C THR A 151 15.60 0.37 7.26
N GLN A 152 16.36 -0.71 7.40
CA GLN A 152 15.80 -2.02 7.71
C GLN A 152 15.14 -1.93 9.09
N ILE A 153 13.83 -1.96 9.13
CA ILE A 153 13.09 -2.05 10.38
C ILE A 153 12.46 -3.44 10.41
N SER A 154 12.92 -4.28 11.33
CA SER A 154 12.17 -5.45 11.75
C SER A 154 10.96 -4.96 12.53
N ALA A 155 9.86 -4.69 11.84
CA ALA A 155 8.64 -4.24 12.47
C ALA A 155 8.04 -5.40 13.27
N THR A 156 7.92 -5.22 14.57
CA THR A 156 7.05 -6.05 15.38
C THR A 156 5.62 -5.64 15.05
N VAL A 157 4.95 -6.43 14.23
CA VAL A 157 3.53 -6.25 13.95
C VAL A 157 2.77 -6.49 15.25
N ARG A 158 2.07 -5.46 15.75
CA ARG A 158 1.17 -5.61 16.90
C ARG A 158 -0.13 -6.25 16.44
N ASP A 159 -0.64 -7.19 17.22
CA ASP A 159 -1.95 -7.78 16.96
C ASP A 159 -3.02 -6.69 16.82
N GLY A 160 -3.76 -6.72 15.72
CA GLY A 160 -4.84 -5.80 15.43
C GLY A 160 -4.46 -4.44 14.86
N ALA A 161 -3.17 -4.13 14.68
CA ALA A 161 -2.77 -2.87 14.07
C ALA A 161 -3.20 -2.80 12.59
N VAL A 162 -3.73 -1.66 12.17
CA VAL A 162 -4.10 -1.41 10.77
C VAL A 162 -2.85 -1.00 9.98
N GLN A 163 -2.60 -1.68 8.88
CA GLN A 163 -1.41 -1.48 8.07
C GLN A 163 -1.77 -1.10 6.64
N LEU A 164 -1.23 0.02 6.17
CA LEU A 164 -1.28 0.43 4.78
C LEU A 164 -0.18 -0.30 4.01
N TYR A 165 -0.58 -1.04 3.00
CA TYR A 165 0.32 -1.84 2.17
C TYR A 165 0.24 -1.40 0.72
N THR A 166 1.37 -0.96 0.14
CA THR A 166 1.46 -0.57 -1.27
C THR A 166 2.06 -1.70 -2.11
N LEU A 167 1.30 -2.11 -3.11
CA LEU A 167 1.64 -3.11 -4.13
C LEU A 167 2.28 -2.47 -5.35
#